data_ab98c1828967985e66deccff24e05617
#
_entry.id   ab98c1828967985e66deccff24e05617
#
_cell.length_a   1.000
_cell.length_b   1.000
_cell.length_c   1.000
_cell.angle_alpha   90.00
_cell.angle_beta   90.00
_cell.angle_gamma   90.00
#
_symmetry.space_group_name_H-M   'P 1'
#
loop_
_entity.id
_entity.type
_entity.pdbx_description
1 polymer ?
#
loop_
_entity_poly.entity_id
_entity_poly.type
_entity_poly.pdbx_seq_one_letter_code
_entity_poly.pdbx_strand_id
1 'polypeptide(L)'
;MKELRTLLMCGVSLVALAGCAGTGEVIPLQIHPLGTGSESLSKPATPLRVAVGPIEDGRAYKTGLGVRTHLWGGVSYYDAPGGNPTEVVAQALSDYLAAKGWQVTKRGSSDAADVILTGKILDMSVHAKSRVGFTEISTKTRLAVQARNVADGSMVRMTLNGSGSDDEFWFDTEDVEELVNDVLTDSFGKLVHDTTVDNRLLRLKTP
;
A
#
# COMPACT_ATOMS: atom_id res chain seq x y z
N MET A 1 -55.25 -10.87 31.27
CA MET A 1 -54.94 -9.66 30.47
C MET A 1 -53.62 -8.99 30.80
N LYS A 2 -53.05 -9.17 32.00
CA LYS A 2 -51.72 -8.63 32.34
C LYS A 2 -50.57 -9.41 31.74
N GLU A 3 -50.66 -10.73 31.65
CA GLU A 3 -49.65 -11.64 31.12
C GLU A 3 -49.41 -11.43 29.60
N LEU A 4 -50.46 -11.14 28.86
CA LEU A 4 -50.38 -10.95 27.41
C LEU A 4 -49.65 -9.64 27.02
N ARG A 5 -49.69 -8.63 27.89
CA ARG A 5 -48.96 -7.36 27.69
C ARG A 5 -47.47 -7.48 27.93
N THR A 6 -47.05 -8.33 28.87
CA THR A 6 -45.63 -8.54 29.19
C THR A 6 -44.91 -9.32 28.08
N LEU A 7 -45.58 -10.29 27.45
CA LEU A 7 -45.04 -11.04 26.30
C LEU A 7 -44.87 -10.15 25.04
N LEU A 8 -45.76 -9.18 24.85
CA LEU A 8 -45.66 -8.26 23.69
C LEU A 8 -44.53 -7.25 23.85
N MET A 9 -44.21 -6.83 25.08
CA MET A 9 -43.09 -5.89 25.33
C MET A 9 -41.71 -6.55 25.21
N CYS A 10 -41.55 -7.84 25.52
CA CYS A 10 -40.29 -8.57 25.32
C CYS A 10 -39.98 -8.82 23.83
N GLY A 11 -41.01 -8.99 22.97
CA GLY A 11 -40.82 -9.21 21.54
C GLY A 11 -40.34 -8.02 20.77
N VAL A 12 -40.64 -6.79 21.22
CA VAL A 12 -40.25 -5.54 20.53
C VAL A 12 -38.81 -5.13 20.86
N SER A 13 -38.26 -5.53 22.01
CA SER A 13 -36.88 -5.18 22.40
C SER A 13 -35.79 -5.99 21.69
N LEU A 14 -36.12 -7.12 21.05
CA LEU A 14 -35.14 -7.95 20.32
C LEU A 14 -34.89 -7.50 18.88
N VAL A 15 -35.73 -6.62 18.32
CA VAL A 15 -35.59 -6.16 16.94
C VAL A 15 -34.64 -4.95 16.79
N ALA A 16 -34.27 -4.30 17.87
CA ALA A 16 -33.46 -3.09 17.85
C ALA A 16 -31.94 -3.32 17.82
N LEU A 17 -31.45 -4.58 17.84
CA LEU A 17 -30.03 -4.92 17.79
C LEU A 17 -29.55 -5.40 16.41
N ALA A 18 -30.41 -5.43 15.41
CA ALA A 18 -30.06 -5.79 14.05
C ALA A 18 -29.72 -4.55 13.22
N GLY A 19 -28.75 -3.79 13.63
CA GLY A 19 -28.42 -2.67 12.79
C GLY A 19 -27.14 -1.99 13.19
N CYS A 20 -26.18 -2.19 12.51
CA CYS A 20 -25.07 -1.37 12.06
C CYS A 20 -23.94 -2.30 11.63
N ALA A 21 -24.19 -3.15 10.64
CA ALA A 21 -23.09 -3.59 9.80
C ALA A 21 -22.58 -2.33 9.11
N GLY A 22 -21.36 -1.88 9.47
CA GLY A 22 -20.78 -0.61 9.12
C GLY A 22 -21.09 -0.17 7.68
N THR A 23 -21.88 0.88 7.57
CA THR A 23 -22.16 1.53 6.30
C THR A 23 -21.45 2.87 6.30
N GLY A 24 -20.40 2.98 5.47
CA GLY A 24 -19.65 4.23 5.30
C GLY A 24 -18.47 4.43 6.26
N GLU A 25 -18.08 3.43 7.03
CA GLU A 25 -16.87 3.47 7.85
C GLU A 25 -15.62 3.62 6.96
N VAL A 26 -14.70 4.50 7.38
CA VAL A 26 -13.39 4.65 6.73
C VAL A 26 -12.33 3.97 7.59
N ILE A 27 -11.64 3.01 7.04
CA ILE A 27 -10.61 2.19 7.69
C ILE A 27 -9.24 2.62 7.15
N PRO A 28 -8.40 3.28 7.96
CA PRO A 28 -7.04 3.61 7.55
C PRO A 28 -6.17 2.35 7.56
N LEU A 29 -5.54 2.03 6.43
CA LEU A 29 -4.64 0.88 6.30
C LEU A 29 -3.23 1.21 6.75
N GLN A 30 -2.61 0.37 7.57
CA GLN A 30 -1.20 0.47 7.94
C GLN A 30 -0.32 -0.03 6.79
N ILE A 31 0.38 0.89 6.12
CA ILE A 31 1.18 0.58 4.93
C ILE A 31 2.67 0.63 5.31
N HIS A 32 3.25 -0.55 5.52
CA HIS A 32 4.64 -0.77 5.89
C HIS A 32 5.21 -1.96 5.11
N PRO A 33 5.63 -1.80 3.85
CA PRO A 33 6.01 -2.88 2.94
C PRO A 33 7.35 -3.56 3.28
N LEU A 34 7.76 -3.54 4.52
CA LEU A 34 8.83 -4.34 5.07
C LEU A 34 8.18 -5.45 5.88
N GLY A 35 7.69 -6.47 5.19
CA GLY A 35 7.15 -7.67 5.84
C GLY A 35 8.17 -8.31 6.78
N THR A 36 7.69 -9.15 7.70
CA THR A 36 8.46 -9.86 8.72
C THR A 36 9.56 -10.79 8.18
N GLY A 37 9.72 -10.88 6.86
CA GLY A 37 10.73 -11.68 6.16
C GLY A 37 11.84 -10.82 5.52
N SER A 38 12.45 -9.91 6.28
CA SER A 38 13.64 -9.18 5.80
C SER A 38 14.81 -10.13 5.57
N GLU A 39 14.89 -10.73 4.37
CA GLU A 39 16.13 -11.32 3.92
C GLU A 39 17.20 -10.22 3.90
N SER A 40 18.18 -10.38 4.78
CA SER A 40 19.37 -9.53 4.82
C SER A 40 20.14 -9.73 3.52
N LEU A 41 19.79 -8.94 2.50
CA LEU A 41 20.60 -8.90 1.29
C LEU A 41 21.98 -8.34 1.64
N SER A 42 23.01 -8.94 1.08
CA SER A 42 24.39 -8.52 1.25
C SER A 42 24.51 -7.03 1.00
N LYS A 43 24.91 -6.28 2.03
CA LYS A 43 25.04 -4.82 1.94
C LYS A 43 26.01 -4.47 0.83
N PRO A 44 25.64 -3.64 -0.14
CA PRO A 44 26.54 -3.28 -1.23
C PRO A 44 27.80 -2.60 -0.68
N ALA A 45 28.94 -2.89 -1.30
CA ALA A 45 30.26 -2.36 -0.86
C ALA A 45 30.31 -0.84 -0.83
N THR A 46 29.52 -0.16 -1.68
CA THR A 46 29.34 1.29 -1.67
C THR A 46 27.85 1.59 -1.78
N PRO A 47 27.20 2.04 -0.70
CA PRO A 47 25.78 2.32 -0.72
C PRO A 47 25.49 3.53 -1.63
N LEU A 48 24.47 3.37 -2.48
CA LEU A 48 23.94 4.48 -3.30
C LEU A 48 23.18 5.47 -2.41
N ARG A 49 23.48 6.75 -2.52
CA ARG A 49 22.76 7.82 -1.81
C ARG A 49 21.57 8.25 -2.65
N VAL A 50 20.38 8.06 -2.11
CA VAL A 50 19.11 8.30 -2.81
C VAL A 50 18.27 9.32 -2.07
N ALA A 51 17.80 10.33 -2.77
CA ALA A 51 16.77 11.25 -2.28
C ALA A 51 15.43 10.85 -2.88
N VAL A 52 14.46 10.50 -2.03
CA VAL A 52 13.09 10.27 -2.48
C VAL A 52 12.37 11.62 -2.51
N GLY A 53 12.10 12.12 -3.70
CA GLY A 53 11.37 13.35 -3.97
C GLY A 53 9.84 13.15 -3.92
N PRO A 54 9.10 14.12 -4.48
CA PRO A 54 7.65 14.06 -4.46
C PRO A 54 7.12 12.89 -5.30
N ILE A 55 6.07 12.24 -4.76
CA ILE A 55 5.23 11.30 -5.49
C ILE A 55 3.90 12.00 -5.76
N GLU A 56 3.43 11.96 -7.00
CA GLU A 56 2.17 12.54 -7.42
C GLU A 56 1.04 11.50 -7.37
N ASP A 57 -0.17 11.94 -7.04
CA ASP A 57 -1.35 11.11 -7.19
C ASP A 57 -1.97 11.31 -8.58
N GLY A 58 -1.72 10.35 -9.46
CA GLY A 58 -2.24 10.28 -10.81
C GLY A 58 -3.38 9.29 -11.00
N ARG A 59 -3.94 8.75 -9.91
CA ARG A 59 -5.07 7.83 -9.98
C ARG A 59 -6.30 8.49 -10.59
N ALA A 60 -7.08 7.71 -11.32
CA ALA A 60 -8.35 8.19 -11.88
C ALA A 60 -9.38 8.47 -10.77
N TYR A 61 -9.39 7.62 -9.73
CA TYR A 61 -10.25 7.77 -8.55
C TYR A 61 -9.37 8.04 -7.34
N LYS A 62 -9.57 9.21 -6.70
CA LYS A 62 -8.73 9.69 -5.59
C LYS A 62 -9.41 9.58 -4.23
N THR A 63 -10.65 9.10 -4.19
CA THR A 63 -11.39 8.93 -2.95
C THR A 63 -11.02 7.60 -2.31
N GLY A 64 -10.17 7.65 -1.29
CA GLY A 64 -9.69 6.47 -0.59
C GLY A 64 -8.78 5.56 -1.42
N LEU A 65 -8.53 4.36 -0.92
CA LEU A 65 -7.78 3.30 -1.59
C LEU A 65 -8.69 2.19 -2.11
N GLY A 66 -9.90 2.05 -1.58
CA GLY A 66 -10.80 1.00 -2.01
C GLY A 66 -12.00 0.77 -1.10
N VAL A 67 -12.62 -0.37 -1.28
CA VAL A 67 -13.88 -0.70 -0.61
C VAL A 67 -13.92 -2.13 -0.11
N ARG A 68 -14.60 -2.33 1.02
CA ARG A 68 -15.10 -3.63 1.47
C ARG A 68 -16.61 -3.68 1.28
N THR A 69 -17.08 -4.70 0.58
CA THR A 69 -18.51 -5.03 0.50
C THR A 69 -18.81 -6.14 1.49
N HIS A 70 -19.67 -5.87 2.46
CA HIS A 70 -20.09 -6.83 3.48
C HIS A 70 -21.12 -7.81 2.93
N LEU A 71 -21.21 -8.99 3.55
CA LEU A 71 -22.11 -10.08 3.11
C LEU A 71 -23.57 -9.65 2.98
N TRP A 72 -24.03 -8.76 3.85
CA TRP A 72 -25.41 -8.29 3.91
C TRP A 72 -25.64 -6.91 3.30
N GLY A 73 -24.70 -6.45 2.44
CA GLY A 73 -24.86 -5.25 1.62
C GLY A 73 -24.32 -3.95 2.21
N GLY A 74 -23.68 -3.95 3.39
CA GLY A 74 -22.95 -2.80 3.90
C GLY A 74 -21.65 -2.56 3.13
N VAL A 75 -21.12 -1.33 3.18
CA VAL A 75 -19.85 -0.95 2.55
C VAL A 75 -18.98 -0.22 3.57
N SER A 76 -17.70 -0.57 3.67
CA SER A 76 -16.66 0.21 4.34
C SER A 76 -15.63 0.65 3.31
N TYR A 77 -14.92 1.73 3.59
CA TYR A 77 -13.93 2.31 2.69
C TYR A 77 -12.54 2.16 3.27
N TYR A 78 -11.58 1.78 2.46
CA TYR A 78 -10.17 1.79 2.83
C TYR A 78 -9.51 3.10 2.43
N ASP A 79 -8.66 3.63 3.28
CA ASP A 79 -7.90 4.84 2.97
C ASP A 79 -6.45 4.73 3.45
N ALA A 80 -5.59 5.59 2.92
CA ALA A 80 -4.24 5.76 3.42
C ALA A 80 -4.27 6.52 4.77
N PRO A 81 -3.31 6.27 5.67
CA PRO A 81 -3.17 7.07 6.89
C PRO A 81 -3.16 8.57 6.56
N GLY A 82 -4.02 9.32 7.25
CA GLY A 82 -4.19 10.76 7.01
C GLY A 82 -4.76 11.14 5.64
N GLY A 83 -5.31 10.19 4.88
CA GLY A 83 -5.87 10.45 3.53
C GLY A 83 -4.82 10.82 2.49
N ASN A 84 -3.54 10.54 2.73
CA ASN A 84 -2.44 10.96 1.88
C ASN A 84 -1.61 9.77 1.33
N PRO A 85 -2.09 9.09 0.29
CA PRO A 85 -1.39 7.94 -0.27
C PRO A 85 -0.01 8.28 -0.85
N THR A 86 0.21 9.52 -1.31
CA THR A 86 1.50 9.91 -1.89
C THR A 86 2.60 10.00 -0.85
N GLU A 87 2.28 10.50 0.34
CA GLU A 87 3.20 10.55 1.46
C GLU A 87 3.54 9.15 1.97
N VAL A 88 2.50 8.32 2.12
CA VAL A 88 2.65 6.94 2.59
C VAL A 88 3.50 6.12 1.64
N VAL A 89 3.26 6.20 0.32
CA VAL A 89 4.07 5.48 -0.68
C VAL A 89 5.49 6.02 -0.74
N ALA A 90 5.71 7.33 -0.59
CA ALA A 90 7.06 7.91 -0.55
C ALA A 90 7.85 7.44 0.68
N GLN A 91 7.20 7.38 1.84
CA GLN A 91 7.81 6.87 3.06
C GLN A 91 8.10 5.38 2.93
N ALA A 92 7.13 4.59 2.49
CA ALA A 92 7.26 3.15 2.27
C ALA A 92 8.40 2.80 1.30
N LEU A 93 8.54 3.53 0.20
CA LEU A 93 9.65 3.37 -0.73
C LEU A 93 11.00 3.74 -0.08
N SER A 94 11.03 4.81 0.72
CA SER A 94 12.24 5.23 1.44
C SER A 94 12.71 4.16 2.42
N ASP A 95 11.79 3.62 3.21
CA ASP A 95 12.07 2.58 4.20
C ASP A 95 12.51 1.27 3.53
N TYR A 96 11.85 0.90 2.43
CA TYR A 96 12.23 -0.26 1.64
C TYR A 96 13.66 -0.16 1.09
N LEU A 97 14.01 0.97 0.46
CA LEU A 97 15.35 1.18 -0.09
C LEU A 97 16.42 1.21 1.01
N ALA A 98 16.11 1.82 2.17
CA ALA A 98 17.01 1.80 3.32
C ALA A 98 17.28 0.37 3.83
N ALA A 99 16.24 -0.47 3.91
CA ALA A 99 16.37 -1.88 4.28
C ALA A 99 17.18 -2.68 3.26
N LYS A 100 17.14 -2.31 1.97
CA LYS A 100 17.99 -2.89 0.92
C LYS A 100 19.42 -2.34 0.90
N GLY A 101 19.80 -1.52 1.88
CA GLY A 101 21.15 -1.02 2.08
C GLY A 101 21.49 0.26 1.31
N TRP A 102 20.50 0.92 0.71
CA TRP A 102 20.69 2.23 0.11
C TRP A 102 20.71 3.31 1.21
N GLN A 103 21.50 4.37 1.01
CA GLN A 103 21.50 5.51 1.91
C GLN A 103 20.40 6.49 1.49
N VAL A 104 19.24 6.41 2.13
CA VAL A 104 18.14 7.31 1.84
C VAL A 104 18.32 8.62 2.61
N THR A 105 18.39 9.73 1.87
CA THR A 105 18.47 11.08 2.46
C THR A 105 17.08 11.61 2.73
N LYS A 106 16.95 12.45 3.75
CA LYS A 106 15.67 13.08 4.08
C LYS A 106 15.15 13.89 2.88
N ARG A 107 13.84 13.83 2.71
CA ARG A 107 13.07 14.56 1.68
C ARG A 107 13.48 16.04 1.69
N GLY A 108 13.93 16.55 0.55
CA GLY A 108 14.32 17.95 0.37
C GLY A 108 15.82 18.27 0.44
N SER A 109 16.70 17.36 0.93
CA SER A 109 18.14 17.53 0.87
C SER A 109 18.73 16.79 -0.33
N SER A 110 18.67 17.40 -1.50
CA SER A 110 19.25 16.86 -2.75
C SER A 110 20.77 16.99 -2.84
N ASP A 111 21.38 17.86 -2.02
CA ASP A 111 22.77 18.29 -2.18
C ASP A 111 23.81 17.16 -1.96
N ALA A 112 23.42 16.06 -1.38
CA ALA A 112 24.30 14.92 -1.14
C ALA A 112 23.85 13.62 -1.83
N ALA A 113 22.78 13.66 -2.65
CA ALA A 113 22.25 12.48 -3.32
C ALA A 113 23.01 12.16 -4.61
N ASP A 114 23.22 10.86 -4.87
CA ASP A 114 23.72 10.37 -6.15
C ASP A 114 22.56 10.23 -7.16
N VAL A 115 21.36 9.86 -6.63
CA VAL A 115 20.14 9.67 -7.41
C VAL A 115 18.95 10.35 -6.74
N ILE A 116 18.12 11.01 -7.54
CA ILE A 116 16.83 11.56 -7.10
C ILE A 116 15.72 10.71 -7.70
N LEU A 117 14.92 10.08 -6.83
CA LEU A 117 13.73 9.33 -7.20
C LEU A 117 12.51 10.22 -7.10
N THR A 118 11.70 10.24 -8.15
CA THR A 118 10.36 10.84 -8.15
C THR A 118 9.38 9.82 -8.71
N GLY A 119 8.09 10.01 -8.46
CA GLY A 119 7.12 9.02 -8.92
C GLY A 119 5.71 9.57 -9.10
N LYS A 120 4.86 8.70 -9.64
CA LYS A 120 3.43 8.95 -9.79
C LYS A 120 2.67 7.66 -9.54
N ILE A 121 1.70 7.70 -8.62
CA ILE A 121 0.76 6.60 -8.41
C ILE A 121 -0.22 6.62 -9.59
N LEU A 122 -0.19 5.60 -10.42
CA LEU A 122 -1.11 5.44 -11.55
C LEU A 122 -2.35 4.64 -11.16
N ASP A 123 -2.16 3.68 -10.24
CA ASP A 123 -3.21 2.85 -9.65
C ASP A 123 -2.77 2.41 -8.26
N MET A 124 -3.66 2.43 -7.31
CA MET A 124 -3.52 1.83 -5.99
C MET A 124 -4.93 1.58 -5.50
N SER A 125 -5.34 0.33 -5.59
CA SER A 125 -6.73 -0.07 -5.33
C SER A 125 -6.79 -1.35 -4.50
N VAL A 126 -7.76 -1.39 -3.59
CA VAL A 126 -8.01 -2.49 -2.66
C VAL A 126 -9.49 -2.83 -2.70
N HIS A 127 -9.82 -4.09 -2.84
CA HIS A 127 -11.19 -4.59 -2.78
C HIS A 127 -11.26 -5.78 -1.86
N ALA A 128 -12.20 -5.77 -0.92
CA ALA A 128 -12.55 -6.92 -0.12
C ALA A 128 -14.05 -7.20 -0.30
N LYS A 129 -14.42 -8.44 -0.56
CA LYS A 129 -15.81 -8.85 -0.77
C LYS A 129 -16.15 -10.05 0.09
N SER A 130 -16.99 -9.83 1.10
CA SER A 130 -17.46 -10.91 1.96
C SER A 130 -18.45 -11.80 1.21
N ARG A 131 -18.22 -13.10 1.30
CA ARG A 131 -19.02 -14.19 0.75
C ARG A 131 -19.47 -15.11 1.87
N VAL A 132 -20.33 -16.08 1.58
CA VAL A 132 -20.68 -17.11 2.55
C VAL A 132 -19.46 -18.01 2.79
N GLY A 133 -18.90 -17.92 3.99
CA GLY A 133 -17.78 -18.75 4.44
C GLY A 133 -16.37 -18.15 4.22
N PHE A 134 -16.22 -17.07 3.48
CA PHE A 134 -14.92 -16.42 3.27
C PHE A 134 -15.05 -14.97 2.82
N THR A 135 -13.94 -14.22 2.83
CA THR A 135 -13.83 -12.89 2.22
C THR A 135 -12.71 -12.93 1.18
N GLU A 136 -13.07 -12.61 -0.05
CA GLU A 136 -12.16 -12.44 -1.18
C GLU A 136 -11.51 -11.05 -1.10
N ILE A 137 -10.17 -11.00 -1.03
CA ILE A 137 -9.39 -9.76 -0.99
C ILE A 137 -8.60 -9.66 -2.29
N SER A 138 -8.52 -8.47 -2.85
CA SER A 138 -7.66 -8.20 -4.00
C SER A 138 -7.07 -6.81 -3.92
N THR A 139 -5.80 -6.69 -4.31
CA THR A 139 -5.10 -5.41 -4.38
C THR A 139 -4.33 -5.28 -5.69
N LYS A 140 -4.19 -4.04 -6.13
CA LYS A 140 -3.41 -3.71 -7.32
C LYS A 140 -2.68 -2.40 -7.12
N THR A 141 -1.41 -2.38 -7.51
CA THR A 141 -0.59 -1.17 -7.51
C THR A 141 0.06 -0.96 -8.86
N ARG A 142 0.16 0.28 -9.29
CA ARG A 142 0.91 0.68 -10.47
C ARG A 142 1.55 2.04 -10.22
N LEU A 143 2.88 2.05 -10.18
CA LEU A 143 3.68 3.23 -9.87
C LEU A 143 4.63 3.53 -11.02
N ALA A 144 4.55 4.71 -11.62
CA ALA A 144 5.59 5.20 -12.51
C ALA A 144 6.69 5.82 -11.63
N VAL A 145 7.92 5.33 -11.79
CA VAL A 145 9.09 5.82 -11.05
C VAL A 145 10.12 6.37 -12.02
N GLN A 146 10.70 7.50 -11.71
CA GLN A 146 11.79 8.11 -12.44
C GLN A 146 12.96 8.32 -11.49
N ALA A 147 14.12 7.76 -11.83
CA ALA A 147 15.38 7.97 -11.14
C ALA A 147 16.29 8.84 -12.01
N ARG A 148 16.67 10.01 -11.51
CA ARG A 148 17.61 10.91 -12.16
C ARG A 148 18.97 10.81 -11.47
N ASN A 149 20.01 10.44 -12.19
CA ASN A 149 21.39 10.49 -11.74
C ASN A 149 21.85 11.95 -11.67
N VAL A 150 22.41 12.34 -10.53
CA VAL A 150 22.83 13.73 -10.31
C VAL A 150 24.10 14.05 -11.08
N ALA A 151 25.04 13.09 -11.17
CA ALA A 151 26.36 13.29 -11.76
C ALA A 151 26.34 13.54 -13.27
N ASP A 152 25.51 12.83 -14.03
CA ASP A 152 25.48 12.91 -15.50
C ASP A 152 24.11 13.33 -16.07
N GLY A 153 23.10 13.54 -15.22
CA GLY A 153 21.73 13.88 -15.61
C GLY A 153 20.95 12.77 -16.31
N SER A 154 21.52 11.59 -16.46
CA SER A 154 20.83 10.44 -17.07
C SER A 154 19.65 10.00 -16.24
N MET A 155 18.63 9.41 -16.89
CA MET A 155 17.36 9.03 -16.27
C MET A 155 17.01 7.60 -16.54
N VAL A 156 16.60 6.90 -15.49
CA VAL A 156 15.91 5.60 -15.54
C VAL A 156 14.43 5.82 -15.30
N ARG A 157 13.58 5.27 -16.15
CA ARG A 157 12.12 5.31 -16.00
C ARG A 157 11.59 3.89 -16.00
N MET A 158 10.74 3.59 -15.02
CA MET A 158 10.15 2.26 -14.85
C MET A 158 8.69 2.41 -14.45
N THR A 159 7.89 1.40 -14.79
CA THR A 159 6.56 1.22 -14.21
C THR A 159 6.58 -0.03 -13.35
N LEU A 160 6.42 0.15 -12.07
CA LEU A 160 6.34 -0.92 -11.08
C LEU A 160 4.88 -1.35 -10.98
N ASN A 161 4.61 -2.61 -11.29
CA ASN A 161 3.26 -3.18 -11.23
C ASN A 161 3.25 -4.31 -10.21
N GLY A 162 2.24 -4.30 -9.36
CA GLY A 162 1.96 -5.36 -8.41
C GLY A 162 0.47 -5.68 -8.39
N SER A 163 0.13 -6.92 -8.11
CA SER A 163 -1.23 -7.36 -7.84
C SER A 163 -1.21 -8.61 -6.98
N GLY A 164 -2.16 -8.73 -6.10
CA GLY A 164 -2.36 -9.89 -5.25
C GLY A 164 -3.83 -10.13 -4.99
N SER A 165 -4.15 -11.37 -4.64
CA SER A 165 -5.48 -11.76 -4.16
C SER A 165 -5.35 -12.86 -3.12
N ASP A 166 -6.23 -12.84 -2.15
CA ASP A 166 -6.33 -13.85 -1.10
C ASP A 166 -7.78 -14.09 -0.71
N ASP A 167 -8.05 -15.26 -0.13
CA ASP A 167 -9.36 -15.70 0.34
C ASP A 167 -9.27 -16.01 1.84
N GLU A 168 -9.86 -15.14 2.69
CA GLU A 168 -9.78 -15.26 4.14
C GLU A 168 -11.07 -15.83 4.73
N PHE A 169 -10.93 -16.91 5.50
CA PHE A 169 -12.05 -17.54 6.20
C PHE A 169 -12.52 -16.70 7.39
N TRP A 170 -11.57 -16.16 8.18
CA TRP A 170 -11.80 -15.19 9.25
C TRP A 170 -11.15 -13.87 8.83
N PHE A 171 -11.92 -13.00 8.25
CA PHE A 171 -11.44 -11.72 7.76
C PHE A 171 -11.12 -10.75 8.90
N ASP A 172 -9.89 -10.23 8.87
CA ASP A 172 -9.48 -9.05 9.64
C ASP A 172 -8.98 -7.95 8.69
N THR A 173 -8.85 -6.73 9.19
CA THR A 173 -8.22 -5.62 8.44
C THR A 173 -6.73 -5.88 8.21
N GLU A 174 -6.08 -6.58 9.12
CA GLU A 174 -4.68 -6.98 9.01
C GLU A 174 -4.41 -7.83 7.76
N ASP A 175 -5.34 -8.68 7.33
CA ASP A 175 -5.20 -9.48 6.09
C ASP A 175 -5.08 -8.58 4.85
N VAL A 176 -5.85 -7.48 4.82
CA VAL A 176 -5.79 -6.49 3.75
C VAL A 176 -4.46 -5.73 3.80
N GLU A 177 -4.00 -5.35 4.99
CA GLU A 177 -2.74 -4.65 5.20
C GLU A 177 -1.56 -5.51 4.77
N GLU A 178 -1.55 -6.80 5.13
CA GLU A 178 -0.52 -7.76 4.73
C GLU A 178 -0.45 -7.88 3.21
N LEU A 179 -1.59 -8.12 2.55
CA LEU A 179 -1.64 -8.24 1.10
C LEU A 179 -1.19 -6.96 0.38
N VAL A 180 -1.58 -5.78 0.86
CA VAL A 180 -1.13 -4.49 0.30
C VAL A 180 0.37 -4.30 0.47
N ASN A 181 0.91 -4.64 1.65
CA ASN A 181 2.32 -4.52 1.96
C ASN A 181 3.17 -5.48 1.12
N ASP A 182 2.72 -6.71 0.91
CA ASP A 182 3.38 -7.70 0.07
C ASP A 182 3.43 -7.25 -1.39
N VAL A 183 2.31 -6.75 -1.93
CA VAL A 183 2.24 -6.25 -3.30
C VAL A 183 3.11 -5.01 -3.50
N LEU A 184 3.23 -4.13 -2.50
CA LEU A 184 4.16 -2.99 -2.55
C LEU A 184 5.61 -3.46 -2.45
N THR A 185 5.91 -4.42 -1.58
CA THR A 185 7.23 -5.04 -1.43
C THR A 185 7.71 -5.63 -2.77
N ASP A 186 6.87 -6.41 -3.42
CA ASP A 186 7.15 -6.99 -4.74
C ASP A 186 7.35 -5.91 -5.82
N SER A 187 6.50 -4.89 -5.79
CA SER A 187 6.61 -3.76 -6.72
C SER A 187 7.94 -3.01 -6.55
N PHE A 188 8.31 -2.68 -5.33
CA PHE A 188 9.59 -2.01 -5.04
C PHE A 188 10.78 -2.93 -5.28
N GLY A 189 10.62 -4.24 -5.08
CA GLY A 189 11.61 -5.27 -5.40
C GLY A 189 12.06 -5.21 -6.86
N LYS A 190 11.14 -4.97 -7.78
CA LYS A 190 11.44 -4.81 -9.21
C LYS A 190 12.37 -3.63 -9.49
N LEU A 191 12.23 -2.51 -8.76
CA LEU A 191 13.15 -1.38 -8.92
C LEU A 191 14.59 -1.80 -8.59
N VAL A 192 14.80 -2.52 -7.48
CA VAL A 192 16.13 -2.97 -7.06
C VAL A 192 16.64 -4.12 -7.94
N HIS A 193 15.75 -5.05 -8.32
CA HIS A 193 16.11 -6.20 -9.14
C HIS A 193 16.49 -5.82 -10.58
N ASP A 194 15.75 -4.91 -11.21
CA ASP A 194 15.89 -4.56 -12.62
C ASP A 194 16.90 -3.43 -12.86
N THR A 195 17.48 -2.90 -11.78
CA THR A 195 18.53 -1.88 -11.86
C THR A 195 19.86 -2.39 -11.32
N THR A 196 20.93 -1.75 -11.74
CA THR A 196 22.29 -1.95 -11.25
C THR A 196 22.93 -0.62 -10.93
N VAL A 197 23.85 -0.63 -9.99
CA VAL A 197 24.65 0.54 -9.63
C VAL A 197 26.05 0.42 -10.22
N ASP A 198 26.40 1.33 -11.12
CA ASP A 198 27.73 1.44 -11.71
C ASP A 198 28.28 2.85 -11.49
N ASN A 199 29.43 2.96 -10.82
CA ASN A 199 30.07 4.24 -10.52
C ASN A 199 29.13 5.27 -9.87
N ARG A 200 28.28 4.86 -8.94
CA ARG A 200 27.21 5.66 -8.30
C ARG A 200 26.11 6.13 -9.24
N LEU A 201 26.01 5.57 -10.44
CA LEU A 201 24.91 5.79 -11.34
C LEU A 201 23.95 4.60 -11.30
N LEU A 202 22.67 4.88 -11.22
CA LEU A 202 21.63 3.86 -11.35
C LEU A 202 21.33 3.64 -12.83
N ARG A 203 21.37 2.40 -13.27
CA ARG A 203 21.10 2.02 -14.67
C ARG A 203 20.16 0.83 -14.72
N LEU A 204 19.42 0.69 -15.82
CA LEU A 204 18.69 -0.55 -16.07
C LEU A 204 19.68 -1.68 -16.33
N LYS A 205 19.39 -2.86 -15.79
CA LYS A 205 20.10 -4.06 -16.20
C LYS A 205 19.78 -4.34 -17.68
N THR A 206 20.81 -4.58 -18.45
CA THR A 206 20.64 -5.10 -19.81
C THR A 206 20.26 -6.58 -19.71
N PRO A 207 19.23 -7.05 -20.45
CA PRO A 207 18.83 -8.46 -20.46
C PRO A 207 19.95 -9.37 -20.98
#